data_9fb6c3906fd27f259ae11cb0ed3ecf04
#
_entry.id   9fb6c3906fd27f259ae11cb0ed3ecf04
#
_cell.length_a   1.000
_cell.length_b   1.000
_cell.length_c   1.000
_cell.angle_alpha   90.00
_cell.angle_beta   90.00
_cell.angle_gamma   90.00
#
_symmetry.space_group_name_H-M   'P 1'
#
loop_
_entity.id
_entity.type
_entity.pdbx_description
1 polymer ?
#
loop_
_entity_poly.entity_id
_entity_poly.type
_entity_poly.pdbx_seq_one_letter_code
_entity_poly.pdbx_strand_id
1 'polypeptide(L)'
;MINTINGILEAAKGGKTGVIAVAAAHDQPVIEAVVEARKEGIATPILVGHADEIRRMLREQHEDPDAYQIVPADSDTDCAAQAVSLCAQGKANFLMKGILGTADLMRAVFNKEHGLRTGRLTTHCMFYEIPALGRMIILTDGGVNTFPDLEKKADILENAAMCFQALGYETIHAACICGAEQVNPKIQSTVDADALAHMTERWSKYNMNVCGPVALDLAVSKEACHHKHYTAPGAGDADILLVPNYEVGNGIGKAASLFGNAKNAGIILGAKVPIVLVSRADSAESKLASIAAGSVLAQRMELN
;
A
#
# COMPACT_ATOMS: atom_id res chain seq x y z
N MET A 1 13.49 -3.05 -12.72
CA MET A 1 12.68 -1.98 -12.10
C MET A 1 11.25 -2.05 -12.63
N ILE A 2 10.26 -2.10 -11.73
CA ILE A 2 8.83 -2.14 -12.05
C ILE A 2 8.25 -0.76 -11.72
N ASN A 3 7.83 -0.01 -12.72
CA ASN A 3 7.43 1.40 -12.58
C ASN A 3 6.00 1.70 -13.08
N THR A 4 5.19 0.66 -13.30
CA THR A 4 3.78 0.76 -13.71
C THR A 4 2.92 -0.27 -12.97
N ILE A 5 1.63 0.00 -12.84
CA ILE A 5 0.66 -0.96 -12.28
C ILE A 5 0.60 -2.23 -13.13
N ASN A 6 0.63 -2.09 -14.45
CA ASN A 6 0.70 -3.25 -15.34
C ASN A 6 1.97 -4.08 -15.12
N GLY A 7 3.10 -3.43 -14.89
CA GLY A 7 4.36 -4.11 -14.54
C GLY A 7 4.28 -4.91 -13.24
N ILE A 8 3.51 -4.43 -12.25
CA ILE A 8 3.23 -5.19 -11.01
C ILE A 8 2.38 -6.42 -11.32
N LEU A 9 1.33 -6.28 -12.15
CA LEU A 9 0.49 -7.40 -12.58
C LEU A 9 1.31 -8.48 -13.29
N GLU A 10 2.11 -8.11 -14.26
CA GLU A 10 2.97 -9.05 -15.00
C GLU A 10 4.03 -9.72 -14.10
N ALA A 11 4.60 -8.98 -13.16
CA ALA A 11 5.55 -9.53 -12.19
C ALA A 11 4.87 -10.54 -11.24
N ALA A 12 3.61 -10.29 -10.85
CA ALA A 12 2.85 -11.21 -10.03
C ALA A 12 2.50 -12.50 -10.79
N LYS A 13 2.09 -12.40 -12.07
CA LYS A 13 1.79 -13.55 -12.96
C LYS A 13 3.02 -14.42 -13.23
N GLY A 14 4.17 -13.78 -13.47
CA GLY A 14 5.44 -14.45 -13.76
C GLY A 14 6.18 -14.98 -12.52
N GLY A 15 5.72 -14.63 -11.33
CA GLY A 15 6.31 -15.02 -10.06
C GLY A 15 5.74 -16.33 -9.49
N LYS A 16 6.11 -16.60 -8.24
CA LYS A 16 5.47 -17.69 -7.48
C LYS A 16 4.07 -17.24 -7.05
N THR A 17 3.06 -18.05 -7.31
CA THR A 17 1.68 -17.77 -6.86
C THR A 17 1.65 -17.61 -5.33
N GLY A 18 1.24 -16.44 -4.85
CA GLY A 18 1.07 -16.18 -3.43
C GLY A 18 -0.19 -16.82 -2.86
N VAL A 19 -0.26 -17.00 -1.56
CA VAL A 19 -1.49 -17.43 -0.87
C VAL A 19 -2.05 -16.23 -0.10
N ILE A 20 -3.29 -15.83 -0.42
CA ILE A 20 -3.95 -14.68 0.20
C ILE A 20 -5.05 -15.14 1.17
N ALA A 21 -5.03 -14.68 2.42
CA ALA A 21 -6.15 -14.84 3.35
C ALA A 21 -7.07 -13.61 3.23
N VAL A 22 -8.34 -13.84 2.91
CA VAL A 22 -9.33 -12.78 2.72
C VAL A 22 -10.28 -12.74 3.90
N ALA A 23 -10.21 -11.68 4.72
CA ALA A 23 -11.06 -11.51 5.90
C ALA A 23 -12.42 -10.94 5.51
N ALA A 24 -13.51 -11.60 5.85
CA ALA A 24 -14.88 -11.29 5.46
C ALA A 24 -15.05 -11.21 3.93
N ALA A 25 -14.81 -12.33 3.27
CA ALA A 25 -14.80 -12.45 1.81
C ALA A 25 -16.20 -12.42 1.16
N HIS A 26 -17.29 -12.41 1.95
CA HIS A 26 -18.67 -12.42 1.49
C HIS A 26 -19.11 -11.04 0.96
N ASP A 27 -18.42 -10.55 -0.07
CA ASP A 27 -18.67 -9.30 -0.77
C ASP A 27 -18.40 -9.51 -2.27
N GLN A 28 -19.39 -9.18 -3.12
CA GLN A 28 -19.32 -9.49 -4.54
C GLN A 28 -18.07 -8.90 -5.22
N PRO A 29 -17.70 -7.60 -5.04
CA PRO A 29 -16.50 -7.05 -5.63
C PRO A 29 -15.19 -7.67 -5.13
N VAL A 30 -15.18 -8.23 -3.91
CA VAL A 30 -14.03 -8.95 -3.36
C VAL A 30 -13.91 -10.31 -4.03
N ILE A 31 -15.01 -11.06 -4.16
CA ILE A 31 -15.02 -12.36 -4.84
C ILE A 31 -14.59 -12.21 -6.30
N GLU A 32 -15.09 -11.20 -7.03
CA GLU A 32 -14.67 -10.93 -8.40
C GLU A 32 -13.15 -10.72 -8.52
N ALA A 33 -12.59 -9.89 -7.65
CA ALA A 33 -11.16 -9.60 -7.68
C ALA A 33 -10.29 -10.83 -7.34
N VAL A 34 -10.68 -11.65 -6.37
CA VAL A 34 -9.89 -12.83 -5.99
C VAL A 34 -10.05 -14.00 -6.98
N VAL A 35 -11.22 -14.12 -7.62
CA VAL A 35 -11.44 -15.07 -8.72
C VAL A 35 -10.53 -14.72 -9.89
N GLU A 36 -10.48 -13.44 -10.28
CA GLU A 36 -9.61 -12.98 -11.35
C GLU A 36 -8.13 -13.17 -11.00
N ALA A 37 -7.73 -12.80 -9.77
CA ALA A 37 -6.36 -13.03 -9.31
C ALA A 37 -5.95 -14.51 -9.33
N ARG A 38 -6.88 -15.43 -9.07
CA ARG A 38 -6.64 -16.87 -9.16
C ARG A 38 -6.52 -17.32 -10.61
N LYS A 39 -7.42 -16.88 -11.49
CA LYS A 39 -7.38 -17.20 -12.94
C LYS A 39 -6.08 -16.74 -13.60
N GLU A 40 -5.61 -15.56 -13.22
CA GLU A 40 -4.36 -14.97 -13.69
C GLU A 40 -3.09 -15.59 -13.05
N GLY A 41 -3.24 -16.53 -12.11
CA GLY A 41 -2.12 -17.17 -11.41
C GLY A 41 -1.41 -16.28 -10.39
N ILE A 42 -2.00 -15.13 -10.04
CA ILE A 42 -1.42 -14.14 -9.12
C ILE A 42 -1.47 -14.61 -7.67
N ALA A 43 -2.63 -15.19 -7.25
CA ALA A 43 -2.84 -15.63 -5.88
C ALA A 43 -3.80 -16.80 -5.76
N THR A 44 -3.56 -17.68 -4.78
CA THR A 44 -4.49 -18.70 -4.33
C THR A 44 -5.25 -18.17 -3.11
N PRO A 45 -6.57 -17.93 -3.18
CA PRO A 45 -7.31 -17.36 -2.07
C PRO A 45 -7.74 -18.42 -1.03
N ILE A 46 -7.66 -18.04 0.26
CA ILE A 46 -8.35 -18.65 1.39
C ILE A 46 -9.43 -17.66 1.81
N LEU A 47 -10.69 -18.04 1.63
CA LEU A 47 -11.84 -17.16 1.80
C LEU A 47 -12.45 -17.36 3.20
N VAL A 48 -12.34 -16.36 4.07
CA VAL A 48 -12.88 -16.40 5.44
C VAL A 48 -14.18 -15.60 5.50
N GLY A 49 -15.27 -16.18 6.00
CA GLY A 49 -16.55 -15.49 6.16
C GLY A 49 -17.77 -16.40 6.07
N HIS A 50 -18.92 -15.85 5.72
CA HIS A 50 -20.19 -16.55 5.60
C HIS A 50 -20.12 -17.55 4.44
N ALA A 51 -19.89 -18.83 4.77
CA ALA A 51 -19.56 -19.87 3.79
C ALA A 51 -20.63 -20.04 2.70
N ASP A 52 -21.92 -19.99 3.07
CA ASP A 52 -23.01 -20.16 2.11
C ASP A 52 -23.09 -18.99 1.10
N GLU A 53 -22.88 -17.76 1.59
CA GLU A 53 -22.83 -16.56 0.75
C GLU A 53 -21.62 -16.60 -0.20
N ILE A 54 -20.44 -16.94 0.32
CA ILE A 54 -19.22 -17.10 -0.49
C ILE A 54 -19.44 -18.14 -1.58
N ARG A 55 -20.00 -19.32 -1.23
CA ARG A 55 -20.31 -20.39 -2.20
C ARG A 55 -21.31 -19.92 -3.27
N ARG A 56 -22.34 -19.18 -2.88
CA ARG A 56 -23.31 -18.60 -3.81
C ARG A 56 -22.63 -17.64 -4.78
N MET A 57 -21.84 -16.67 -4.27
CA MET A 57 -21.14 -15.69 -5.09
C MET A 57 -20.13 -16.32 -6.05
N LEU A 58 -19.41 -17.37 -5.63
CA LEU A 58 -18.52 -18.13 -6.52
C LEU A 58 -19.29 -18.78 -7.69
N ARG A 59 -20.46 -19.39 -7.43
CA ARG A 59 -21.30 -19.94 -8.51
C ARG A 59 -21.80 -18.86 -9.46
N GLU A 60 -22.13 -17.66 -8.96
CA GLU A 60 -22.51 -16.52 -9.79
C GLU A 60 -21.36 -16.05 -10.71
N GLN A 61 -20.10 -16.29 -10.29
CA GLN A 61 -18.90 -16.09 -11.11
C GLN A 61 -18.54 -17.30 -12.00
N HIS A 62 -19.43 -18.30 -12.11
CA HIS A 62 -19.21 -19.55 -12.84
C HIS A 62 -18.00 -20.37 -12.32
N GLU A 63 -17.67 -20.22 -11.04
CA GLU A 63 -16.61 -20.96 -10.36
C GLU A 63 -17.20 -22.15 -9.58
N ASP A 64 -16.41 -23.23 -9.48
CA ASP A 64 -16.71 -24.34 -8.58
C ASP A 64 -16.30 -23.97 -7.15
N PRO A 65 -17.24 -23.81 -6.19
CA PRO A 65 -16.91 -23.46 -4.81
C PRO A 65 -16.00 -24.49 -4.11
N ASP A 66 -16.01 -25.74 -4.54
CA ASP A 66 -15.19 -26.81 -3.94
C ASP A 66 -13.71 -26.72 -4.40
N ALA A 67 -13.43 -25.93 -5.42
CA ALA A 67 -12.06 -25.57 -5.83
C ALA A 67 -11.42 -24.47 -4.96
N TYR A 68 -12.15 -23.92 -3.98
CA TYR A 68 -11.68 -22.87 -3.09
C TYR A 68 -11.63 -23.34 -1.64
N GLN A 69 -10.60 -22.94 -0.90
CA GLN A 69 -10.58 -23.13 0.54
C GLN A 69 -11.46 -22.05 1.19
N ILE A 70 -12.58 -22.46 1.78
CA ILE A 70 -13.51 -21.61 2.50
C ILE A 70 -13.42 -21.93 3.99
N VAL A 71 -13.20 -20.91 4.81
CA VAL A 71 -13.14 -20.99 6.28
C VAL A 71 -14.36 -20.28 6.84
N PRO A 72 -15.33 -21.01 7.42
CA PRO A 72 -16.54 -20.40 7.98
C PRO A 72 -16.24 -19.46 9.15
N ALA A 73 -16.88 -18.30 9.15
CA ALA A 73 -16.84 -17.33 10.23
C ALA A 73 -18.11 -16.45 10.20
N ASP A 74 -18.71 -16.21 11.37
CA ASP A 74 -20.05 -15.62 11.47
C ASP A 74 -20.06 -14.14 11.86
N SER A 75 -18.90 -13.59 12.27
CA SER A 75 -18.75 -12.18 12.65
C SER A 75 -17.50 -11.55 12.06
N ASP A 76 -17.53 -10.22 11.89
CA ASP A 76 -16.35 -9.46 11.42
C ASP A 76 -15.11 -9.71 12.28
N THR A 77 -15.28 -9.79 13.59
CA THR A 77 -14.19 -10.08 14.53
C THR A 77 -13.62 -11.46 14.34
N ASP A 78 -14.46 -12.47 14.12
CA ASP A 78 -14.02 -13.85 13.86
C ASP A 78 -13.38 -13.97 12.49
N CYS A 79 -13.96 -13.34 11.45
CA CYS A 79 -13.36 -13.26 10.12
C CYS A 79 -11.95 -12.68 10.16
N ALA A 80 -11.77 -11.57 10.88
CA ALA A 80 -10.46 -10.94 11.04
C ALA A 80 -9.47 -11.84 11.79
N ALA A 81 -9.90 -12.43 12.91
CA ALA A 81 -9.04 -13.29 13.74
C ALA A 81 -8.58 -14.54 12.98
N GLN A 82 -9.47 -15.22 12.25
CA GLN A 82 -9.14 -16.42 11.48
C GLN A 82 -8.21 -16.10 10.31
N ALA A 83 -8.49 -15.02 9.53
CA ALA A 83 -7.63 -14.62 8.42
C ALA A 83 -6.22 -14.23 8.89
N VAL A 84 -6.11 -13.48 10.00
CA VAL A 84 -4.83 -13.13 10.64
C VAL A 84 -4.11 -14.39 11.13
N SER A 85 -4.81 -15.34 11.73
CA SER A 85 -4.25 -16.62 12.20
C SER A 85 -3.65 -17.44 11.04
N LEU A 86 -4.30 -17.46 9.88
CA LEU A 86 -3.75 -18.13 8.69
C LEU A 86 -2.41 -17.55 8.27
N CYS A 87 -2.29 -16.21 8.29
CA CYS A 87 -1.02 -15.55 8.02
C CYS A 87 0.03 -15.82 9.11
N ALA A 88 -0.36 -15.76 10.38
CA ALA A 88 0.54 -16.02 11.50
C ALA A 88 1.10 -17.45 11.51
N GLN A 89 0.33 -18.41 11.00
CA GLN A 89 0.73 -19.82 10.85
C GLN A 89 1.53 -20.09 9.56
N GLY A 90 1.78 -19.07 8.72
CA GLY A 90 2.45 -19.25 7.42
C GLY A 90 1.63 -19.95 6.35
N LYS A 91 0.31 -20.14 6.58
CA LYS A 91 -0.62 -20.74 5.59
C LYS A 91 -1.01 -19.74 4.51
N ALA A 92 -0.90 -18.44 4.76
CA ALA A 92 -1.07 -17.37 3.79
C ALA A 92 0.12 -16.41 3.87
N ASN A 93 0.54 -15.86 2.72
CA ASN A 93 1.70 -14.98 2.60
C ASN A 93 1.33 -13.51 2.71
N PHE A 94 0.06 -13.17 2.49
CA PHE A 94 -0.47 -11.82 2.62
C PHE A 94 -1.96 -11.86 2.96
N LEU A 95 -2.44 -10.74 3.50
CA LEU A 95 -3.78 -10.58 4.03
C LEU A 95 -4.57 -9.62 3.16
N MET A 96 -5.87 -9.82 2.99
CA MET A 96 -6.76 -8.87 2.34
C MET A 96 -7.95 -8.55 3.23
N LYS A 97 -8.30 -7.26 3.28
CA LYS A 97 -9.56 -6.79 3.85
C LYS A 97 -10.71 -7.00 2.86
N GLY A 98 -11.71 -7.76 3.27
CA GLY A 98 -13.00 -7.84 2.56
C GLY A 98 -13.97 -6.76 3.02
N ILE A 99 -15.23 -7.14 3.32
CA ILE A 99 -16.28 -6.16 3.64
C ILE A 99 -16.17 -5.57 5.05
N LEU A 100 -15.49 -6.25 5.99
CA LEU A 100 -15.36 -5.81 7.39
C LEU A 100 -14.74 -4.42 7.53
N GLY A 101 -14.90 -3.80 8.69
CA GLY A 101 -14.30 -2.52 9.04
C GLY A 101 -12.78 -2.57 9.14
N THR A 102 -12.07 -1.53 8.69
CA THR A 102 -10.60 -1.46 8.82
C THR A 102 -10.15 -1.56 10.28
N ALA A 103 -10.90 -0.94 11.21
CA ALA A 103 -10.58 -1.00 12.63
C ALA A 103 -10.62 -2.43 13.20
N ASP A 104 -11.57 -3.26 12.76
CA ASP A 104 -11.72 -4.64 13.22
C ASP A 104 -10.57 -5.50 12.70
N LEU A 105 -10.20 -5.36 11.43
CA LEU A 105 -9.03 -6.03 10.87
C LEU A 105 -7.76 -5.63 11.60
N MET A 106 -7.52 -4.33 11.78
CA MET A 106 -6.30 -3.85 12.43
C MET A 106 -6.22 -4.24 13.91
N ARG A 107 -7.36 -4.36 14.59
CA ARG A 107 -7.40 -4.90 15.97
C ARG A 107 -6.89 -6.34 16.02
N ALA A 108 -7.28 -7.19 15.07
CA ALA A 108 -6.78 -8.56 14.96
C ALA A 108 -5.29 -8.59 14.58
N VAL A 109 -4.85 -7.78 13.61
CA VAL A 109 -3.44 -7.65 13.20
C VAL A 109 -2.55 -7.24 14.37
N PHE A 110 -3.01 -6.31 15.22
CA PHE A 110 -2.26 -5.83 16.40
C PHE A 110 -2.45 -6.66 17.66
N ASN A 111 -3.16 -7.77 17.61
CA ASN A 111 -3.26 -8.66 18.75
C ASN A 111 -1.87 -9.10 19.21
N LYS A 112 -1.60 -9.06 20.54
CA LYS A 112 -0.27 -9.31 21.10
C LYS A 112 0.15 -10.77 21.02
N GLU A 113 -0.81 -11.70 21.11
CA GLU A 113 -0.56 -13.12 21.20
C GLU A 113 -0.65 -13.83 19.85
N HIS A 114 -1.62 -13.43 19.03
CA HIS A 114 -1.96 -14.14 17.79
C HIS A 114 -1.92 -13.26 16.55
N GLY A 115 -1.46 -12.00 16.68
CA GLY A 115 -1.41 -11.03 15.59
C GLY A 115 -0.13 -11.09 14.75
N LEU A 116 -0.01 -10.10 13.88
CA LEU A 116 1.07 -9.97 12.90
C LEU A 116 2.05 -8.83 13.23
N ARG A 117 2.21 -8.50 14.51
CA ARG A 117 3.09 -7.40 14.95
C ARG A 117 4.56 -7.73 14.70
N THR A 118 5.31 -6.72 14.22
CA THR A 118 6.76 -6.78 14.03
C THR A 118 7.53 -5.80 14.94
N GLY A 119 6.83 -4.88 15.59
CA GLY A 119 7.45 -3.72 16.24
C GLY A 119 7.62 -2.50 15.31
N ARG A 120 7.49 -2.66 13.99
CA ARG A 120 7.50 -1.55 13.03
C ARG A 120 6.18 -0.78 13.06
N LEU A 121 6.23 0.50 12.70
CA LEU A 121 5.03 1.29 12.46
C LEU A 121 4.25 0.73 11.28
N THR A 122 2.94 0.58 11.44
CA THR A 122 2.07 0.20 10.33
C THR A 122 1.73 1.43 9.50
N THR A 123 1.94 1.36 8.19
CA THR A 123 1.80 2.49 7.26
C THR A 123 1.06 2.11 6.00
N HIS A 124 0.37 3.08 5.40
CA HIS A 124 -0.35 2.89 4.14
C HIS A 124 0.48 3.41 2.96
N CYS A 125 0.88 2.52 2.08
CA CYS A 125 1.55 2.81 0.82
C CYS A 125 0.54 2.71 -0.32
N MET A 126 0.18 3.84 -0.91
CA MET A 126 -0.73 3.91 -2.05
C MET A 126 0.06 4.15 -3.33
N PHE A 127 0.15 3.14 -4.17
CA PHE A 127 0.71 3.27 -5.51
C PHE A 127 -0.26 4.02 -6.42
N TYR A 128 0.21 5.02 -7.13
CA TYR A 128 -0.53 5.73 -8.17
C TYR A 128 0.29 5.77 -9.46
N GLU A 129 -0.25 5.20 -10.52
CA GLU A 129 0.24 5.44 -11.89
C GLU A 129 -0.58 6.57 -12.48
N ILE A 130 0.05 7.75 -12.53
CA ILE A 130 -0.59 8.99 -12.98
C ILE A 130 -0.21 9.24 -14.44
N PRO A 131 -1.16 9.28 -15.39
CA PRO A 131 -0.88 9.46 -16.82
C PRO A 131 -0.03 10.68 -17.12
N ALA A 132 -0.27 11.81 -16.46
CA ALA A 132 0.50 13.03 -16.63
C ALA A 132 1.97 12.92 -16.22
N LEU A 133 2.31 11.99 -15.32
CA LEU A 133 3.68 11.74 -14.90
C LEU A 133 4.36 10.63 -15.72
N GLY A 134 3.57 9.80 -16.42
CA GLY A 134 4.07 8.65 -17.19
C GLY A 134 4.77 7.58 -16.36
N ARG A 135 4.57 7.57 -15.04
CA ARG A 135 5.20 6.65 -14.09
C ARG A 135 4.37 6.47 -12.82
N MET A 136 4.73 5.46 -12.06
CA MET A 136 4.13 5.16 -10.76
C MET A 136 4.89 5.91 -9.65
N ILE A 137 4.14 6.35 -8.65
CA ILE A 137 4.62 6.93 -7.38
C ILE A 137 3.96 6.23 -6.21
N ILE A 138 4.53 6.32 -5.02
CA ILE A 138 3.84 6.03 -3.75
C ILE A 138 3.46 7.34 -3.08
N LEU A 139 2.19 7.51 -2.74
CA LEU A 139 1.68 8.52 -1.83
C LEU A 139 1.49 7.89 -0.44
N THR A 140 2.09 8.47 0.60
CA THR A 140 2.09 7.92 1.97
C THR A 140 2.16 9.04 3.03
N ASP A 141 1.54 8.97 4.22
CA ASP A 141 0.48 8.07 4.63
C ASP A 141 -0.87 8.80 4.56
N GLY A 142 -1.72 8.37 3.67
CA GLY A 142 -3.07 8.94 3.50
C GLY A 142 -4.18 8.00 4.00
N GLY A 143 -3.86 6.98 4.82
CA GLY A 143 -4.81 5.94 5.18
C GLY A 143 -4.78 5.43 6.62
N VAL A 144 -3.66 5.48 7.32
CA VAL A 144 -3.47 4.86 8.64
C VAL A 144 -3.02 5.86 9.71
N ASN A 145 -1.98 6.63 9.46
CA ASN A 145 -1.42 7.56 10.44
C ASN A 145 -1.99 8.96 10.26
N THR A 146 -2.87 9.39 11.20
CA THR A 146 -3.63 10.65 11.07
C THR A 146 -2.73 11.88 11.13
N PHE A 147 -1.93 12.01 12.20
CA PHE A 147 -1.00 13.11 12.42
C PHE A 147 0.34 12.53 12.92
N PRO A 148 1.17 11.98 12.01
CA PRO A 148 2.45 11.39 12.40
C PRO A 148 3.42 12.47 12.87
N ASP A 149 4.11 12.21 13.97
CA ASP A 149 5.27 12.98 14.43
C ASP A 149 6.50 12.70 13.53
N LEU A 150 7.61 13.36 13.78
CA LEU A 150 8.83 13.28 12.99
C LEU A 150 9.34 11.82 12.84
N GLU A 151 9.41 11.07 13.96
CA GLU A 151 9.90 9.69 13.93
C GLU A 151 8.95 8.76 13.14
N LYS A 152 7.64 8.92 13.32
CA LYS A 152 6.67 8.16 12.53
C LYS A 152 6.75 8.51 11.05
N LYS A 153 6.98 9.77 10.69
CA LYS A 153 7.20 10.17 9.29
C LYS A 153 8.44 9.50 8.70
N ALA A 154 9.49 9.36 9.49
CA ALA A 154 10.69 8.64 9.06
C ALA A 154 10.39 7.14 8.87
N ASP A 155 9.67 6.48 9.78
CA ASP A 155 9.26 5.09 9.63
C ASP A 155 8.34 4.89 8.41
N ILE A 156 7.46 5.85 8.11
CA ILE A 156 6.61 5.85 6.92
C ILE A 156 7.46 5.84 5.65
N LEU A 157 8.49 6.70 5.57
CA LEU A 157 9.43 6.73 4.45
C LEU A 157 10.20 5.41 4.30
N GLU A 158 10.64 4.79 5.39
CA GLU A 158 11.33 3.49 5.36
C GLU A 158 10.45 2.40 4.77
N ASN A 159 9.19 2.30 5.19
CA ASN A 159 8.27 1.31 4.65
C ASN A 159 8.01 1.52 3.14
N ALA A 160 7.84 2.77 2.72
CA ALA A 160 7.68 3.09 1.30
C ALA A 160 8.95 2.79 0.48
N ALA A 161 10.14 3.07 1.03
CA ALA A 161 11.41 2.71 0.39
C ALA A 161 11.57 1.20 0.19
N MET A 162 11.18 0.39 1.18
CA MET A 162 11.19 -1.08 1.06
C MET A 162 10.30 -1.56 -0.08
N CYS A 163 9.16 -0.91 -0.36
CA CYS A 163 8.33 -1.24 -1.53
C CYS A 163 9.12 -1.04 -2.83
N PHE A 164 9.77 0.11 -2.99
CA PHE A 164 10.51 0.39 -4.23
C PHE A 164 11.74 -0.49 -4.38
N GLN A 165 12.45 -0.83 -3.29
CA GLN A 165 13.53 -1.82 -3.35
C GLN A 165 13.01 -3.19 -3.83
N ALA A 166 11.85 -3.65 -3.30
CA ALA A 166 11.21 -4.90 -3.75
C ALA A 166 10.78 -4.84 -5.23
N LEU A 167 10.47 -3.66 -5.75
CA LEU A 167 10.18 -3.42 -7.17
C LEU A 167 11.44 -3.23 -8.03
N GLY A 168 12.64 -3.34 -7.45
CA GLY A 168 13.91 -3.31 -8.15
C GLY A 168 14.45 -1.90 -8.46
N TYR A 169 14.13 -0.91 -7.63
CA TYR A 169 14.72 0.42 -7.70
C TYR A 169 16.09 0.41 -7.00
N GLU A 170 17.10 0.88 -7.70
CA GLU A 170 18.47 1.01 -7.17
C GLU A 170 18.64 2.31 -6.40
N THR A 171 18.04 3.38 -6.86
CA THR A 171 17.98 4.69 -6.18
C THR A 171 16.54 5.12 -6.06
N ILE A 172 16.18 5.67 -4.90
CA ILE A 172 14.83 6.10 -4.58
C ILE A 172 14.84 7.59 -4.27
N HIS A 173 13.86 8.33 -4.76
CA HIS A 173 13.68 9.74 -4.49
C HIS A 173 12.39 9.97 -3.70
N ALA A 174 12.51 10.56 -2.52
CA ALA A 174 11.37 10.91 -1.67
C ALA A 174 11.25 12.41 -1.49
N ALA A 175 10.03 12.93 -1.57
CA ALA A 175 9.71 14.33 -1.35
C ALA A 175 8.75 14.47 -0.17
N CYS A 176 9.14 15.31 0.81
CA CYS A 176 8.30 15.65 1.96
C CYS A 176 7.42 16.85 1.62
N ILE A 177 6.15 16.56 1.27
CA ILE A 177 5.21 17.54 0.73
C ILE A 177 4.79 18.56 1.78
N CYS A 178 4.94 19.83 1.43
CA CYS A 178 4.53 21.00 2.21
C CYS A 178 3.84 22.03 1.30
N GLY A 179 3.31 23.09 1.91
CA GLY A 179 2.75 24.22 1.15
C GLY A 179 3.80 25.28 0.79
N ALA A 180 5.08 25.07 1.13
CA ALA A 180 6.18 26.02 0.89
C ALA A 180 7.51 25.28 0.82
N GLU A 181 8.52 25.92 0.22
CA GLU A 181 9.87 25.40 0.03
C GLU A 181 10.86 25.87 1.12
N GLN A 182 10.39 26.66 2.07
CA GLN A 182 11.22 27.19 3.16
C GLN A 182 10.69 26.75 4.52
N VAL A 183 11.61 26.51 5.45
CA VAL A 183 11.26 26.22 6.84
C VAL A 183 10.55 27.41 7.48
N ASN A 184 9.35 27.17 7.97
CA ASN A 184 8.60 28.11 8.77
C ASN A 184 8.31 27.49 10.14
N PRO A 185 8.88 27.97 11.25
CA PRO A 185 8.68 27.41 12.59
C PRO A 185 7.21 27.37 13.06
N LYS A 186 6.33 28.11 12.40
CA LYS A 186 4.88 28.11 12.69
C LYS A 186 4.13 27.00 11.93
N ILE A 187 4.79 26.33 10.98
CA ILE A 187 4.23 25.26 10.14
C ILE A 187 5.04 23.99 10.36
N GLN A 188 4.59 23.14 11.28
CA GLN A 188 5.31 21.95 11.74
C GLN A 188 5.74 21.04 10.58
N SER A 189 4.92 20.91 9.53
CA SER A 189 5.27 20.08 8.38
C SER A 189 6.55 20.51 7.68
N THR A 190 6.87 21.82 7.64
CA THR A 190 8.11 22.31 7.03
C THR A 190 9.32 22.02 7.90
N VAL A 191 9.15 22.07 9.22
CA VAL A 191 10.21 21.74 10.20
C VAL A 191 10.54 20.26 10.13
N ASP A 192 9.51 19.41 10.12
CA ASP A 192 9.70 17.95 10.01
C ASP A 192 10.32 17.56 8.65
N ALA A 193 9.89 18.20 7.56
CA ALA A 193 10.41 17.92 6.22
C ALA A 193 11.90 18.25 6.09
N ASP A 194 12.33 19.38 6.65
CA ASP A 194 13.75 19.75 6.70
C ASP A 194 14.55 18.75 7.55
N ALA A 195 14.04 18.40 8.74
CA ALA A 195 14.70 17.43 9.60
C ALA A 195 14.85 16.06 8.91
N LEU A 196 13.81 15.58 8.20
CA LEU A 196 13.85 14.34 7.44
C LEU A 196 14.88 14.39 6.31
N ALA A 197 14.96 15.50 5.57
CA ALA A 197 15.96 15.67 4.51
C ALA A 197 17.41 15.57 5.04
N HIS A 198 17.65 15.96 6.29
CA HIS A 198 18.95 15.88 6.94
C HIS A 198 19.29 14.52 7.60
N MET A 199 18.36 13.56 7.68
CA MET A 199 18.61 12.20 8.23
C MET A 199 19.36 11.29 7.24
N THR A 200 20.40 11.76 6.59
CA THR A 200 21.09 11.10 5.47
C THR A 200 21.60 9.71 5.81
N GLU A 201 22.12 9.48 7.03
CA GLU A 201 22.56 8.15 7.48
C GLU A 201 21.40 7.16 7.52
N ARG A 202 20.20 7.59 7.92
CA ARG A 202 19.00 6.76 7.95
C ARG A 202 18.57 6.30 6.55
N TRP A 203 18.75 7.16 5.56
CA TRP A 203 18.36 6.90 4.18
C TRP A 203 19.39 6.11 3.38
N SER A 204 20.66 6.10 3.80
CA SER A 204 21.75 5.43 3.08
C SER A 204 21.50 3.94 2.86
N LYS A 205 20.91 3.24 3.83
CA LYS A 205 20.57 1.81 3.73
C LYS A 205 19.54 1.48 2.65
N TYR A 206 18.78 2.48 2.19
CA TYR A 206 17.78 2.35 1.12
C TYR A 206 18.28 2.96 -0.20
N ASN A 207 19.49 3.53 -0.22
CA ASN A 207 19.97 4.39 -1.30
C ASN A 207 18.91 5.43 -1.71
N MET A 208 18.34 6.10 -0.69
CA MET A 208 17.24 7.05 -0.85
C MET A 208 17.70 8.48 -0.63
N ASN A 209 17.37 9.35 -1.58
CA ASN A 209 17.47 10.80 -1.44
C ASN A 209 16.13 11.34 -0.93
N VAL A 210 16.16 12.14 0.12
CA VAL A 210 14.97 12.78 0.69
C VAL A 210 15.09 14.28 0.55
N CYS A 211 14.13 14.92 -0.10
CA CYS A 211 14.05 16.38 -0.22
C CYS A 211 12.81 16.94 0.48
N GLY A 212 12.96 18.13 1.02
CA GLY A 212 11.88 18.86 1.70
C GLY A 212 12.42 19.96 2.63
N PRO A 213 11.55 20.95 2.99
CA PRO A 213 10.16 21.08 2.55
C PRO A 213 10.03 21.38 1.06
N VAL A 214 9.02 20.82 0.41
CA VAL A 214 8.82 20.99 -1.02
C VAL A 214 7.33 21.00 -1.39
N ALA A 215 6.94 21.90 -2.30
CA ALA A 215 5.60 21.93 -2.85
C ALA A 215 5.41 20.79 -3.89
N LEU A 216 4.17 20.38 -4.13
CA LEU A 216 3.86 19.22 -4.97
C LEU A 216 4.42 19.34 -6.40
N ASP A 217 4.38 20.53 -7.00
CA ASP A 217 4.92 20.79 -8.33
C ASP A 217 6.43 20.53 -8.40
N LEU A 218 7.18 20.95 -7.38
CA LEU A 218 8.62 20.70 -7.29
C LEU A 218 8.97 19.26 -6.96
N ALA A 219 8.06 18.51 -6.36
CA ALA A 219 8.28 17.08 -6.12
C ALA A 219 8.24 16.27 -7.42
N VAL A 220 7.40 16.66 -8.41
CA VAL A 220 7.09 15.83 -9.57
C VAL A 220 7.37 16.46 -10.92
N SER A 221 7.80 17.74 -10.98
CA SER A 221 8.06 18.46 -12.24
C SER A 221 9.47 19.05 -12.28
N LYS A 222 10.33 18.49 -13.14
CA LYS A 222 11.67 19.04 -13.43
C LYS A 222 11.62 20.45 -14.00
N GLU A 223 10.56 20.77 -14.77
CA GLU A 223 10.34 22.11 -15.31
C GLU A 223 10.07 23.13 -14.21
N ALA A 224 9.20 22.78 -13.24
CA ALA A 224 8.93 23.62 -12.07
C ALA A 224 10.21 23.85 -11.24
N CYS A 225 10.99 22.80 -11.03
CA CYS A 225 12.30 22.91 -10.35
C CYS A 225 13.26 23.87 -11.07
N HIS A 226 13.33 23.78 -12.39
CA HIS A 226 14.16 24.67 -13.20
C HIS A 226 13.70 26.14 -13.06
N HIS A 227 12.40 26.39 -13.20
CA HIS A 227 11.84 27.76 -13.09
C HIS A 227 12.04 28.38 -11.70
N LYS A 228 11.93 27.58 -10.64
CA LYS A 228 12.08 28.02 -9.25
C LYS A 228 13.52 27.88 -8.72
N HIS A 229 14.46 27.46 -9.56
CA HIS A 229 15.86 27.20 -9.18
C HIS A 229 16.00 26.26 -7.97
N TYR A 230 15.14 25.25 -7.87
CA TYR A 230 15.16 24.24 -6.81
C TYR A 230 15.98 23.04 -7.23
N THR A 231 17.10 22.77 -6.54
CA THR A 231 18.13 21.82 -6.98
C THR A 231 18.37 20.66 -5.99
N ALA A 232 17.45 20.41 -5.06
CA ALA A 232 17.61 19.30 -4.11
C ALA A 232 17.65 17.94 -4.84
N PRO A 233 18.45 16.97 -4.35
CA PRO A 233 18.54 15.65 -4.96
C PRO A 233 17.17 14.96 -5.08
N GLY A 234 16.80 14.50 -6.26
CA GLY A 234 15.53 13.85 -6.53
C GLY A 234 14.34 14.79 -6.73
N ALA A 235 14.52 16.10 -6.63
CA ALA A 235 13.47 17.07 -6.90
C ALA A 235 13.01 16.98 -8.37
N GLY A 236 11.69 17.08 -8.58
CA GLY A 236 11.06 16.95 -9.89
C GLY A 236 10.91 15.50 -10.37
N ASP A 237 11.42 14.53 -9.62
CA ASP A 237 11.44 13.11 -9.99
C ASP A 237 11.15 12.18 -8.79
N ALA A 238 10.41 12.66 -7.80
CA ALA A 238 10.14 11.91 -6.58
C ALA A 238 9.32 10.64 -6.85
N ASP A 239 9.79 9.50 -6.35
CA ASP A 239 9.10 8.22 -6.34
C ASP A 239 8.11 8.14 -5.18
N ILE A 240 8.50 8.71 -4.02
CA ILE A 240 7.70 8.74 -2.80
C ILE A 240 7.26 10.17 -2.50
N LEU A 241 5.96 10.36 -2.33
CA LEU A 241 5.38 11.59 -1.80
C LEU A 241 4.94 11.35 -0.35
N LEU A 242 5.73 11.83 0.60
CA LEU A 242 5.35 11.84 2.00
C LEU A 242 4.48 13.06 2.27
N VAL A 243 3.25 12.84 2.69
CA VAL A 243 2.33 13.92 3.06
C VAL A 243 2.42 14.26 4.55
N PRO A 244 2.11 15.51 4.93
CA PRO A 244 2.22 15.95 6.32
C PRO A 244 1.25 15.25 7.27
N ASN A 245 0.08 14.83 6.77
CA ASN A 245 -0.98 14.18 7.54
C ASN A 245 -1.97 13.43 6.63
N TYR A 246 -2.85 12.67 7.26
CA TYR A 246 -3.89 11.88 6.61
C TYR A 246 -4.80 12.71 5.68
N GLU A 247 -5.23 13.91 6.09
CA GLU A 247 -6.19 14.72 5.33
C GLU A 247 -5.60 15.14 3.97
N VAL A 248 -4.35 15.60 3.97
CA VAL A 248 -3.64 15.97 2.74
C VAL A 248 -3.42 14.76 1.85
N GLY A 249 -3.00 13.62 2.41
CA GLY A 249 -2.78 12.39 1.65
C GLY A 249 -4.06 11.85 1.03
N ASN A 250 -5.14 11.80 1.80
CA ASN A 250 -6.45 11.35 1.31
C ASN A 250 -6.98 12.28 0.21
N GLY A 251 -6.83 13.60 0.39
CA GLY A 251 -7.25 14.61 -0.60
C GLY A 251 -6.49 14.47 -1.91
N ILE A 252 -5.14 14.43 -1.87
CA ILE A 252 -4.28 14.27 -3.06
C ILE A 252 -4.59 12.93 -3.76
N GLY A 253 -4.70 11.84 -3.02
CA GLY A 253 -4.97 10.52 -3.59
C GLY A 253 -6.31 10.45 -4.31
N LYS A 254 -7.36 11.03 -3.73
CA LYS A 254 -8.68 11.14 -4.39
C LYS A 254 -8.62 12.05 -5.62
N ALA A 255 -7.92 13.17 -5.54
CA ALA A 255 -7.73 14.06 -6.69
C ALA A 255 -6.97 13.36 -7.83
N ALA A 256 -5.92 12.60 -7.53
CA ALA A 256 -5.20 11.82 -8.52
C ALA A 256 -6.11 10.81 -9.23
N SER A 257 -6.97 10.10 -8.49
CA SER A 257 -7.90 9.13 -9.07
C SER A 257 -9.03 9.80 -9.84
N LEU A 258 -9.70 10.83 -9.26
CA LEU A 258 -10.92 11.41 -9.82
C LEU A 258 -10.63 12.42 -10.94
N PHE A 259 -9.56 13.21 -10.80
CA PHE A 259 -9.22 14.28 -11.76
C PHE A 259 -8.03 13.88 -12.65
N GLY A 260 -7.09 13.11 -12.10
CA GLY A 260 -5.88 12.67 -12.80
C GLY A 260 -6.02 11.33 -13.52
N ASN A 261 -7.16 10.65 -13.41
CA ASN A 261 -7.40 9.32 -13.99
C ASN A 261 -6.28 8.31 -13.64
N ALA A 262 -5.74 8.41 -12.42
CA ALA A 262 -4.68 7.54 -11.96
C ALA A 262 -5.19 6.12 -11.69
N LYS A 263 -4.45 5.12 -12.15
CA LYS A 263 -4.58 3.74 -11.66
C LYS A 263 -3.95 3.66 -10.28
N ASN A 264 -4.49 2.81 -9.41
CA ASN A 264 -3.96 2.71 -8.05
C ASN A 264 -3.93 1.28 -7.51
N ALA A 265 -3.08 1.07 -6.50
CA ALA A 265 -3.04 -0.14 -5.69
C ALA A 265 -2.67 0.23 -4.24
N GLY A 266 -3.37 -0.33 -3.25
CA GLY A 266 -3.21 0.02 -1.84
C GLY A 266 -2.68 -1.14 -0.99
N ILE A 267 -1.58 -0.90 -0.25
CA ILE A 267 -0.94 -1.87 0.64
C ILE A 267 -0.66 -1.23 1.99
N ILE A 268 -0.94 -1.97 3.06
CA ILE A 268 -0.42 -1.64 4.40
C ILE A 268 0.82 -2.50 4.66
N LEU A 269 1.86 -1.86 5.17
CA LEU A 269 3.12 -2.46 5.61
C LEU A 269 3.35 -2.25 7.11
N GLY A 270 4.41 -2.89 7.66
CA GLY A 270 4.75 -2.85 9.09
C GLY A 270 4.21 -4.03 9.88
N ALA A 271 3.38 -4.87 9.29
CA ALA A 271 3.02 -6.19 9.82
C ALA A 271 3.95 -7.29 9.26
N LYS A 272 3.86 -8.51 9.81
CA LYS A 272 4.65 -9.68 9.34
C LYS A 272 4.40 -10.04 7.87
N VAL A 273 3.26 -9.64 7.32
CA VAL A 273 2.91 -9.84 5.91
C VAL A 273 2.30 -8.54 5.36
N PRO A 274 2.38 -8.30 4.05
CA PRO A 274 1.65 -7.20 3.42
C PRO A 274 0.13 -7.36 3.60
N ILE A 275 -0.57 -6.24 3.76
CA ILE A 275 -2.03 -6.26 3.90
C ILE A 275 -2.64 -5.45 2.76
N VAL A 276 -3.39 -6.10 1.91
CA VAL A 276 -4.16 -5.47 0.84
C VAL A 276 -5.33 -4.71 1.46
N LEU A 277 -5.28 -3.38 1.35
CA LEU A 277 -6.34 -2.50 1.81
C LEU A 277 -6.92 -1.74 0.62
N VAL A 278 -8.14 -2.07 0.27
CA VAL A 278 -8.90 -1.43 -0.81
C VAL A 278 -10.13 -0.72 -0.26
N SER A 279 -10.51 0.39 -0.90
CA SER A 279 -11.78 1.06 -0.60
C SER A 279 -12.95 0.26 -1.19
N ARG A 280 -14.13 0.34 -0.55
CA ARG A 280 -15.36 -0.22 -1.13
C ARG A 280 -15.68 0.37 -2.50
N ALA A 281 -15.31 1.64 -2.71
CA ALA A 281 -15.53 2.36 -3.95
C ALA A 281 -14.46 2.09 -5.04
N ASP A 282 -13.41 1.32 -4.75
CA ASP A 282 -12.37 1.02 -5.72
C ASP A 282 -12.88 0.07 -6.81
N SER A 283 -12.41 0.28 -8.04
CA SER A 283 -12.72 -0.56 -9.18
C SER A 283 -12.18 -1.99 -9.01
N ALA A 284 -12.71 -2.93 -9.79
CA ALA A 284 -12.16 -4.29 -9.86
C ALA A 284 -10.69 -4.30 -10.28
N GLU A 285 -10.30 -3.41 -11.21
CA GLU A 285 -8.90 -3.24 -11.65
C GLU A 285 -7.99 -2.82 -10.48
N SER A 286 -8.40 -1.84 -9.66
CA SER A 286 -7.63 -1.40 -8.49
C SER A 286 -7.52 -2.48 -7.42
N LYS A 287 -8.58 -3.29 -7.23
CA LYS A 287 -8.55 -4.42 -6.31
C LYS A 287 -7.56 -5.50 -6.79
N LEU A 288 -7.62 -5.86 -8.07
CA LEU A 288 -6.70 -6.83 -8.68
C LEU A 288 -5.25 -6.34 -8.62
N ALA A 289 -5.01 -5.06 -8.94
CA ALA A 289 -3.69 -4.43 -8.83
C ALA A 289 -3.14 -4.47 -7.38
N SER A 290 -4.01 -4.25 -6.38
CA SER A 290 -3.63 -4.32 -4.98
C SER A 290 -3.28 -5.75 -4.55
N ILE A 291 -4.03 -6.77 -5.03
CA ILE A 291 -3.70 -8.18 -4.80
C ILE A 291 -2.36 -8.53 -5.44
N ALA A 292 -2.11 -8.07 -6.67
CA ALA A 292 -0.85 -8.28 -7.36
C ALA A 292 0.32 -7.62 -6.62
N ALA A 293 0.16 -6.37 -6.15
CA ALA A 293 1.17 -5.69 -5.33
C ALA A 293 1.44 -6.46 -4.03
N GLY A 294 0.40 -6.92 -3.33
CA GLY A 294 0.54 -7.76 -2.14
C GLY A 294 1.31 -9.05 -2.41
N SER A 295 1.02 -9.74 -3.51
CA SER A 295 1.72 -10.96 -3.94
C SER A 295 3.20 -10.71 -4.23
N VAL A 296 3.53 -9.67 -5.03
CA VAL A 296 4.92 -9.31 -5.36
C VAL A 296 5.71 -8.92 -4.12
N LEU A 297 5.13 -8.08 -3.25
CA LEU A 297 5.81 -7.62 -2.04
C LEU A 297 6.02 -8.77 -1.04
N ALA A 298 5.03 -9.66 -0.87
CA ALA A 298 5.15 -10.84 0.00
C ALA A 298 6.28 -11.79 -0.42
N GLN A 299 6.63 -11.81 -1.71
CA GLN A 299 7.70 -12.66 -2.25
C GLN A 299 9.08 -12.01 -2.16
N ARG A 300 9.16 -10.69 -2.20
CA ARG A 300 10.42 -9.94 -2.40
C ARG A 300 10.87 -9.14 -1.17
N MET A 301 9.97 -8.91 -0.22
CA MET A 301 10.32 -8.19 1.00
C MET A 301 10.68 -9.16 2.12
N GLU A 302 11.76 -8.86 2.84
CA GLU A 302 12.06 -9.47 4.14
C GLU A 302 11.32 -8.67 5.22
N LEU A 303 10.15 -9.14 5.63
CA LEU A 303 9.27 -8.49 6.62
C LEU A 303 9.51 -9.05 8.06
N ASN A 304 10.76 -9.30 8.43
CA ASN A 304 11.15 -9.83 9.74
C ASN A 304 11.27 -8.74 10.82
#